data_6b2947802591a7066583c2964a0cc62d
#
_entry.id   6b2947802591a7066583c2964a0cc62d
#
_cell.length_a   1.000
_cell.length_b   1.000
_cell.length_c   1.000
_cell.angle_alpha   90.00
_cell.angle_beta   90.00
_cell.angle_gamma   90.00
#
_symmetry.space_group_name_H-M   'P 1'
#
loop_
_entity.id
_entity.type
_entity.pdbx_description
1 polymer ?
#
loop_
_entity_poly.entity_id
_entity_poly.type
_entity_poly.pdbx_seq_one_letter_code
_entity_poly.pdbx_strand_id
1 'polypeptide(L)'
;MKGITLRGRPMYLDMQATTPVDPRALDAMLPYFVSSYGNPHSRTHYFGWEAENANEEARKNVADVIGATEKEIIFTSGATESNNMAIKGIANFYKSGGKTHVITTQTEHKCVLDSCRQLQQNGFDVTYLPVKTNGLIDLEELKKAIRPGETCLVSVMAVNNEIGVV
;
A
#
# COMPACT_ATOMS: atom_id res chain seq x y z
N MET A 1 -27.13 5.82 10.74
CA MET A 1 -27.83 6.35 11.90
C MET A 1 -29.26 6.66 11.47
N LYS A 2 -30.24 5.88 11.95
CA LYS A 2 -31.67 6.18 11.70
C LYS A 2 -32.07 7.37 12.57
N GLY A 3 -32.66 8.39 11.98
CA GLY A 3 -33.28 9.50 12.71
C GLY A 3 -32.52 10.82 12.79
N ILE A 4 -31.35 10.95 12.14
CA ILE A 4 -30.66 12.25 12.06
C ILE A 4 -30.96 12.90 10.72
N THR A 5 -31.77 13.96 10.75
CA THR A 5 -32.01 14.83 9.59
C THR A 5 -31.02 16.00 9.68
N LEU A 6 -29.99 16.00 8.83
CA LEU A 6 -29.07 17.14 8.73
C LEU A 6 -29.68 18.20 7.79
N ARG A 7 -29.78 19.43 8.28
CA ARG A 7 -30.09 20.60 7.44
C ARG A 7 -28.84 21.02 6.65
N GLY A 8 -28.61 20.40 5.50
CA GLY A 8 -27.44 20.55 4.67
C GLY A 8 -26.38 19.45 4.94
N ARG A 9 -25.41 19.31 4.03
CA ARG A 9 -24.28 18.41 4.23
C ARG A 9 -23.26 19.08 5.15
N PRO A 10 -22.82 18.38 6.21
CA PRO A 10 -21.69 18.86 7.00
C PRO A 10 -20.42 18.94 6.15
N MET A 11 -19.49 19.80 6.53
CA MET A 11 -18.15 19.84 5.92
C MET A 11 -17.43 18.53 6.23
N TYR A 12 -16.95 17.85 5.18
CA TYR A 12 -16.17 16.62 5.31
C TYR A 12 -14.68 16.97 5.31
N LEU A 13 -14.00 16.65 6.40
CA LEU A 13 -12.57 16.99 6.61
C LEU A 13 -11.67 15.75 6.77
N ASP A 14 -12.19 14.55 6.56
CA ASP A 14 -11.49 13.29 6.76
C ASP A 14 -11.05 12.67 5.41
N MET A 15 -10.45 13.50 4.54
CA MET A 15 -10.05 13.10 3.19
C MET A 15 -8.95 12.03 3.17
N GLN A 16 -8.22 11.88 4.26
CA GLN A 16 -7.21 10.83 4.39
C GLN A 16 -7.84 9.43 4.56
N ALA A 17 -9.04 9.33 5.09
CA ALA A 17 -9.73 8.05 5.24
C ALA A 17 -10.36 7.58 3.93
N THR A 18 -11.06 8.47 3.24
CA THR A 18 -11.68 8.20 1.93
C THR A 18 -12.03 9.50 1.21
N THR A 19 -12.14 9.43 -0.11
CA THR A 19 -12.57 10.54 -0.95
C THR A 19 -13.67 10.09 -1.90
N PRO A 20 -14.49 11.01 -2.46
CA PRO A 20 -15.35 10.67 -3.59
C PRO A 20 -14.54 10.13 -4.76
N VAL A 21 -15.11 9.21 -5.52
CA VAL A 21 -14.52 8.79 -6.80
C VAL A 21 -14.51 9.96 -7.77
N ASP A 22 -13.41 10.20 -8.46
CA ASP A 22 -13.34 11.22 -9.52
C ASP A 22 -14.37 10.87 -10.61
N PRO A 23 -15.24 11.82 -11.05
CA PRO A 23 -16.25 11.54 -12.07
C PRO A 23 -15.68 10.96 -13.36
N ARG A 24 -14.49 11.37 -13.78
CA ARG A 24 -13.82 10.83 -14.98
C ARG A 24 -13.40 9.38 -14.78
N ALA A 25 -12.95 9.04 -13.58
CA ALA A 25 -12.61 7.66 -13.24
C ALA A 25 -13.87 6.79 -13.20
N LEU A 26 -14.97 7.30 -12.62
CA LEU A 26 -16.25 6.60 -12.61
C LEU A 26 -16.76 6.34 -14.02
N ASP A 27 -16.75 7.35 -14.91
CA ASP A 27 -17.17 7.22 -16.31
C ASP A 27 -16.34 6.18 -17.05
N ALA A 28 -15.02 6.13 -16.80
CA ALA A 28 -14.13 5.14 -17.40
C ALA A 28 -14.38 3.71 -16.86
N MET A 29 -14.84 3.56 -15.61
CA MET A 29 -15.13 2.27 -15.00
C MET A 29 -16.48 1.69 -15.40
N LEU A 30 -17.51 2.52 -15.62
CA LEU A 30 -18.90 2.08 -15.85
C LEU A 30 -19.06 1.05 -16.97
N PRO A 31 -18.40 1.14 -18.15
CA PRO A 31 -18.52 0.16 -19.19
C PRO A 31 -18.16 -1.27 -18.74
N TYR A 32 -17.18 -1.41 -17.87
CA TYR A 32 -16.72 -2.71 -17.36
C TYR A 32 -17.69 -3.37 -16.38
N PHE A 33 -18.61 -2.60 -15.78
CA PHE A 33 -19.67 -3.15 -14.94
C PHE A 33 -20.91 -3.60 -15.72
N VAL A 34 -21.16 -3.04 -16.91
CA VAL A 34 -22.45 -3.22 -17.59
C VAL A 34 -22.38 -3.83 -18.98
N SER A 35 -21.27 -3.67 -19.72
CA SER A 35 -21.15 -4.11 -21.12
C SER A 35 -19.83 -4.82 -21.44
N SER A 36 -18.70 -4.27 -21.06
CA SER A 36 -17.36 -4.83 -21.34
C SER A 36 -16.84 -5.69 -20.18
N TYR A 37 -17.75 -6.45 -19.57
CA TYR A 37 -17.39 -7.36 -18.48
C TYR A 37 -16.68 -8.60 -18.99
N GLY A 38 -15.69 -9.08 -18.24
CA GLY A 38 -14.95 -10.30 -18.58
C GLY A 38 -13.92 -10.66 -17.51
N ASN A 39 -13.48 -11.90 -17.51
CA ASN A 39 -12.39 -12.34 -16.66
C ASN A 39 -11.08 -12.32 -17.47
N PRO A 40 -10.09 -11.49 -17.11
CA PRO A 40 -8.81 -11.36 -17.82
C PRO A 40 -7.99 -12.67 -17.84
N HIS A 41 -8.35 -13.65 -17.00
CA HIS A 41 -7.72 -14.98 -17.01
C HIS A 41 -8.39 -15.99 -17.94
N SER A 42 -9.53 -15.63 -18.57
CA SER A 42 -10.21 -16.47 -19.56
C SER A 42 -9.56 -16.30 -20.93
N ARG A 43 -8.58 -17.15 -21.24
CA ARG A 43 -7.73 -17.03 -22.45
C ARG A 43 -8.33 -17.63 -23.72
N THR A 44 -9.52 -18.19 -23.66
CA THR A 44 -10.10 -19.00 -24.77
C THR A 44 -11.20 -18.29 -25.55
N HIS A 45 -11.58 -17.06 -25.16
CA HIS A 45 -12.68 -16.34 -25.82
C HIS A 45 -12.54 -14.82 -25.71
N TYR A 46 -13.28 -14.12 -26.58
CA TYR A 46 -13.20 -12.66 -26.75
C TYR A 46 -13.36 -11.85 -25.46
N PHE A 47 -14.33 -12.16 -24.62
CA PHE A 47 -14.56 -11.41 -23.35
C PHE A 47 -13.35 -11.44 -22.41
N GLY A 48 -12.62 -12.56 -22.39
CA GLY A 48 -11.39 -12.64 -21.62
C GLY A 48 -10.28 -11.79 -22.21
N TRP A 49 -10.10 -11.82 -23.52
CA TRP A 49 -9.09 -11.02 -24.22
C TRP A 49 -9.35 -9.52 -24.10
N GLU A 50 -10.62 -9.08 -24.23
CA GLU A 50 -11.01 -7.68 -24.02
C GLU A 50 -10.68 -7.21 -22.59
N ALA A 51 -11.02 -8.01 -21.59
CA ALA A 51 -10.72 -7.69 -20.19
C ALA A 51 -9.20 -7.72 -19.89
N GLU A 52 -8.44 -8.66 -20.49
CA GLU A 52 -6.98 -8.72 -20.36
C GLU A 52 -6.33 -7.46 -20.96
N ASN A 53 -6.73 -7.05 -22.16
CA ASN A 53 -6.20 -5.84 -22.80
C ASN A 53 -6.49 -4.59 -21.97
N ALA A 54 -7.70 -4.42 -21.45
CA ALA A 54 -8.07 -3.30 -20.62
C ALA A 54 -7.26 -3.25 -19.30
N ASN A 55 -7.01 -4.42 -18.71
CA ASN A 55 -6.21 -4.52 -17.49
C ASN A 55 -4.74 -4.18 -17.75
N GLU A 56 -4.16 -4.64 -18.86
CA GLU A 56 -2.77 -4.32 -19.22
C GLU A 56 -2.61 -2.84 -19.61
N GLU A 57 -3.58 -2.24 -20.28
CA GLU A 57 -3.59 -0.80 -20.55
C GLU A 57 -3.65 0.02 -19.25
N ALA A 58 -4.50 -0.37 -18.32
CA ALA A 58 -4.58 0.26 -17.00
C ALA A 58 -3.25 0.14 -16.24
N ARG A 59 -2.62 -1.03 -16.28
CA ARG A 59 -1.31 -1.29 -15.69
C ARG A 59 -0.23 -0.37 -16.27
N LYS A 60 -0.21 -0.26 -17.60
CA LYS A 60 0.70 0.63 -18.32
C LYS A 60 0.49 2.09 -17.91
N ASN A 61 -0.75 2.55 -17.85
CA ASN A 61 -1.06 3.93 -17.45
C ASN A 61 -0.55 4.25 -16.04
N VAL A 62 -0.67 3.31 -15.09
CA VAL A 62 -0.11 3.48 -13.73
C VAL A 62 1.42 3.49 -13.78
N ALA A 63 2.04 2.57 -14.53
CA ALA A 63 3.49 2.49 -14.67
C ALA A 63 4.07 3.80 -15.24
N ASP A 64 3.47 4.33 -16.31
CA ASP A 64 3.90 5.58 -16.95
C ASP A 64 3.88 6.78 -15.98
N VAL A 65 2.88 6.86 -15.08
CA VAL A 65 2.76 7.95 -14.09
C VAL A 65 3.89 7.94 -13.06
N ILE A 66 4.34 6.76 -12.66
CA ILE A 66 5.37 6.61 -11.62
C ILE A 66 6.76 6.31 -12.17
N GLY A 67 6.91 6.26 -13.49
CA GLY A 67 8.20 5.97 -14.15
C GLY A 67 8.66 4.52 -13.98
N ALA A 68 7.71 3.57 -13.87
CA ALA A 68 7.96 2.15 -13.75
C ALA A 68 7.64 1.40 -15.06
N THR A 69 7.92 0.10 -15.10
CA THR A 69 7.46 -0.79 -16.15
C THR A 69 6.16 -1.49 -15.72
N GLU A 70 5.37 -1.97 -16.69
CA GLU A 70 4.11 -2.67 -16.42
C GLU A 70 4.29 -3.89 -15.50
N LYS A 71 5.46 -4.54 -15.57
CA LYS A 71 5.80 -5.73 -14.75
C LYS A 71 6.04 -5.40 -13.28
N GLU A 72 6.30 -4.13 -12.96
CA GLU A 72 6.49 -3.65 -11.59
C GLU A 72 5.19 -3.23 -10.92
N ILE A 73 4.08 -3.22 -11.66
CA ILE A 73 2.77 -2.85 -11.13
C ILE A 73 1.99 -4.09 -10.71
N ILE A 74 1.53 -4.10 -9.48
CA ILE A 74 0.68 -5.16 -8.93
C ILE A 74 -0.59 -4.52 -8.37
N PHE A 75 -1.74 -4.85 -8.94
CA PHE A 75 -3.04 -4.44 -8.41
C PHE A 75 -3.39 -5.28 -7.19
N THR A 76 -3.81 -4.61 -6.12
CA THR A 76 -4.19 -5.22 -4.84
C THR A 76 -5.56 -4.71 -4.41
N SER A 77 -6.15 -5.36 -3.42
CA SER A 77 -7.44 -4.94 -2.83
C SER A 77 -7.34 -3.66 -1.98
N GLY A 78 -6.13 -3.18 -1.69
CA GLY A 78 -5.89 -1.96 -0.92
C GLY A 78 -4.53 -1.94 -0.24
N ALA A 79 -4.26 -0.84 0.49
CA ALA A 79 -2.97 -0.60 1.14
C ALA A 79 -2.55 -1.71 2.12
N THR A 80 -3.51 -2.33 2.82
CA THR A 80 -3.23 -3.42 3.76
C THR A 80 -2.61 -4.63 3.04
N GLU A 81 -3.15 -5.03 1.89
CA GLU A 81 -2.59 -6.12 1.08
C GLU A 81 -1.23 -5.72 0.52
N SER A 82 -1.10 -4.51 -0.03
CA SER A 82 0.16 -4.01 -0.58
C SER A 82 1.28 -4.02 0.47
N ASN A 83 1.01 -3.49 1.66
CA ASN A 83 1.98 -3.47 2.76
C ASN A 83 2.34 -4.87 3.25
N ASN A 84 1.37 -5.78 3.36
CA ASN A 84 1.63 -7.18 3.71
C ASN A 84 2.52 -7.86 2.66
N MET A 85 2.21 -7.67 1.38
CA MET A 85 2.99 -8.23 0.28
C MET A 85 4.43 -7.71 0.30
N ALA A 86 4.62 -6.40 0.42
CA ALA A 86 5.95 -5.80 0.45
C ALA A 86 6.74 -6.22 1.68
N ILE A 87 6.20 -6.03 2.88
CA ILE A 87 6.93 -6.25 4.13
C ILE A 87 7.23 -7.73 4.34
N LYS A 88 6.20 -8.59 4.25
CA LYS A 88 6.38 -10.03 4.46
C LYS A 88 7.09 -10.70 3.30
N GLY A 89 6.84 -10.26 2.07
CA GLY A 89 7.50 -10.78 0.88
C GLY A 89 9.01 -10.55 0.93
N ILE A 90 9.45 -9.32 1.16
CA ILE A 90 10.88 -8.96 1.26
C ILE A 90 11.54 -9.68 2.44
N ALA A 91 10.92 -9.63 3.63
CA ALA A 91 11.45 -10.28 4.81
C ALA A 91 11.67 -11.78 4.58
N ASN A 92 10.66 -12.49 4.08
CA ASN A 92 10.76 -13.92 3.83
C ASN A 92 11.75 -14.26 2.70
N PHE A 93 11.87 -13.43 1.66
CA PHE A 93 12.84 -13.62 0.58
C PHE A 93 14.27 -13.61 1.11
N TYR A 94 14.61 -12.66 1.99
CA TYR A 94 15.97 -12.53 2.51
C TYR A 94 16.26 -13.42 3.72
N LYS A 95 15.27 -14.08 4.30
CA LYS A 95 15.42 -14.95 5.48
C LYS A 95 16.40 -16.09 5.24
N SER A 96 16.36 -16.71 4.07
CA SER A 96 17.27 -17.81 3.69
C SER A 96 18.74 -17.37 3.63
N GLY A 97 19.00 -16.08 3.37
CA GLY A 97 20.32 -15.46 3.39
C GLY A 97 20.76 -14.96 4.78
N GLY A 98 20.02 -15.30 5.84
CA GLY A 98 20.34 -14.91 7.22
C GLY A 98 19.92 -13.50 7.60
N LYS A 99 19.22 -12.75 6.71
CA LYS A 99 18.74 -11.40 7.03
C LYS A 99 17.36 -11.47 7.65
N THR A 100 17.30 -11.24 8.95
CA THR A 100 16.07 -11.37 9.74
C THR A 100 15.72 -10.11 10.54
N HIS A 101 16.33 -8.98 10.22
CA HIS A 101 16.06 -7.72 10.90
C HIS A 101 15.27 -6.76 10.00
N VAL A 102 14.21 -6.16 10.55
CA VAL A 102 13.34 -5.16 9.91
C VAL A 102 13.30 -3.91 10.76
N ILE A 103 13.34 -2.75 10.14
CA ILE A 103 13.20 -1.45 10.81
C ILE A 103 11.92 -0.77 10.31
N THR A 104 11.13 -0.24 11.22
CA THR A 104 9.96 0.59 10.93
C THR A 104 9.80 1.70 11.97
N THR A 105 8.79 2.55 11.87
CA THR A 105 8.54 3.61 12.85
C THR A 105 7.40 3.24 13.81
N GLN A 106 7.36 3.88 14.98
CA GLN A 106 6.27 3.67 15.94
C GLN A 106 4.95 4.28 15.49
N THR A 107 4.99 5.24 14.58
CA THR A 107 3.83 6.01 14.08
C THR A 107 3.30 5.52 12.74
N GLU A 108 3.71 4.33 12.30
CA GLU A 108 3.22 3.71 11.09
C GLU A 108 1.72 3.37 11.16
N HIS A 109 1.09 3.25 9.99
CA HIS A 109 -0.26 2.75 9.91
C HIS A 109 -0.37 1.33 10.51
N LYS A 110 -1.50 1.03 11.13
CA LYS A 110 -1.77 -0.26 11.79
C LYS A 110 -1.42 -1.47 10.93
N CYS A 111 -1.69 -1.43 9.62
CA CYS A 111 -1.39 -2.57 8.72
C CYS A 111 0.12 -2.87 8.60
N VAL A 112 0.98 -1.85 8.73
CA VAL A 112 2.45 -2.02 8.76
C VAL A 112 2.87 -2.61 10.11
N LEU A 113 2.39 -2.01 11.22
CA LEU A 113 2.72 -2.47 12.56
C LEU A 113 2.28 -3.92 12.80
N ASP A 114 1.08 -4.30 12.34
CA ASP A 114 0.58 -5.68 12.49
C ASP A 114 1.38 -6.66 11.61
N SER A 115 1.81 -6.25 10.41
CA SER A 115 2.70 -7.05 9.56
C SER A 115 4.05 -7.29 10.24
N CYS A 116 4.62 -6.26 10.85
CA CYS A 116 5.88 -6.34 11.59
C CYS A 116 5.75 -7.22 12.85
N ARG A 117 4.65 -7.09 13.60
CA ARG A 117 4.36 -7.97 14.76
C ARG A 117 4.25 -9.44 14.36
N GLN A 118 3.64 -9.72 13.21
CA GLN A 118 3.58 -11.09 12.71
C GLN A 118 4.97 -11.62 12.30
N LEU A 119 5.82 -10.76 11.73
CA LEU A 119 7.21 -11.15 11.45
C LEU A 119 7.97 -11.48 12.74
N GLN A 120 7.77 -10.73 13.83
CA GLN A 120 8.37 -11.05 15.12
C GLN A 120 7.95 -12.43 15.63
N GLN A 121 6.66 -12.78 15.50
CA GLN A 121 6.16 -14.12 15.85
C GLN A 121 6.81 -15.23 14.99
N ASN A 122 7.26 -14.88 13.77
CA ASN A 122 7.94 -15.79 12.85
C ASN A 122 9.48 -15.79 12.99
N GLY A 123 9.99 -15.19 14.06
CA GLY A 123 11.41 -15.19 14.39
C GLY A 123 12.25 -14.08 13.74
N PHE A 124 11.61 -13.02 13.26
CA PHE A 124 12.32 -11.81 12.86
C PHE A 124 12.52 -10.88 14.05
N ASP A 125 13.61 -10.13 14.02
CA ASP A 125 13.82 -9.00 14.92
C ASP A 125 13.28 -7.72 14.25
N VAL A 126 12.53 -6.90 15.00
CA VAL A 126 11.94 -5.67 14.47
C VAL A 126 12.28 -4.49 15.38
N THR A 127 12.95 -3.50 14.81
CA THR A 127 13.21 -2.22 15.47
C THR A 127 12.12 -1.22 15.11
N TYR A 128 11.40 -0.73 16.11
CA TYR A 128 10.42 0.35 15.98
C TYR A 128 11.08 1.67 16.38
N LEU A 129 11.49 2.47 15.42
CA LEU A 129 12.13 3.76 15.67
C LEU A 129 11.14 4.75 16.31
N PRO A 130 11.53 5.45 17.38
CA PRO A 130 10.75 6.53 17.90
C PRO A 130 10.78 7.71 16.93
N VAL A 131 9.77 8.57 17.03
CA VAL A 131 9.73 9.86 16.35
C VAL A 131 9.98 10.99 17.34
N LYS A 132 10.50 12.11 16.86
CA LYS A 132 10.69 13.35 17.65
C LYS A 132 9.31 13.99 17.94
N THR A 133 9.31 15.01 18.79
CA THR A 133 8.08 15.76 19.15
C THR A 133 7.40 16.44 17.96
N ASN A 134 8.15 16.68 16.89
CA ASN A 134 7.62 17.18 15.61
C ASN A 134 7.15 16.07 14.65
N GLY A 135 7.19 14.82 15.08
CA GLY A 135 6.77 13.65 14.29
C GLY A 135 7.80 13.10 13.30
N LEU A 136 8.96 13.76 13.13
CA LEU A 136 10.02 13.30 12.25
C LEU A 136 10.88 12.21 12.90
N ILE A 137 11.40 11.28 12.08
CA ILE A 137 12.41 10.31 12.52
C ILE A 137 13.77 11.00 12.72
N ASP A 138 14.60 10.43 13.55
CA ASP A 138 16.01 10.81 13.67
C ASP A 138 16.84 9.93 12.72
N LEU A 139 17.46 10.56 11.71
CA LEU A 139 18.26 9.83 10.73
C LEU A 139 19.52 9.20 11.34
N GLU A 140 20.08 9.79 12.40
CA GLU A 140 21.23 9.21 13.08
C GLU A 140 20.83 7.98 13.91
N GLU A 141 19.64 7.99 14.54
CA GLU A 141 19.10 6.79 15.20
C GLU A 141 18.76 5.70 14.17
N LEU A 142 18.21 6.05 12.99
CA LEU A 142 18.02 5.10 11.90
C LEU A 142 19.34 4.46 11.46
N LYS A 143 20.40 5.26 11.26
CA LYS A 143 21.73 4.75 10.88
C LYS A 143 22.29 3.77 11.91
N LYS A 144 22.14 4.08 13.20
CA LYS A 144 22.57 3.21 14.31
C LYS A 144 21.77 1.91 14.37
N ALA A 145 20.48 1.97 14.01
CA ALA A 145 19.59 0.80 14.00
C ALA A 145 19.88 -0.18 12.84
N ILE A 146 20.46 0.29 11.74
CA ILE A 146 20.81 -0.56 10.61
C ILE A 146 21.93 -1.52 11.03
N ARG A 147 21.68 -2.81 10.86
CA ARG A 147 22.65 -3.90 11.11
C ARG A 147 23.17 -4.43 9.77
N PRO A 148 24.41 -4.10 9.39
CA PRO A 148 25.00 -4.60 8.13
C PRO A 148 24.97 -6.13 8.08
N GLY A 149 24.42 -6.67 6.98
CA GLY A 149 24.29 -8.12 6.79
C GLY A 149 23.02 -8.74 7.40
N GLU A 150 22.36 -8.09 8.37
CA GLU A 150 21.15 -8.61 9.03
C GLU A 150 19.87 -7.87 8.62
N THR A 151 19.92 -6.53 8.47
CA THR A 151 18.76 -5.73 8.09
C THR A 151 18.38 -6.01 6.64
N CYS A 152 17.16 -6.50 6.43
CA CYS A 152 16.61 -6.78 5.10
C CYS A 152 15.64 -5.69 4.61
N LEU A 153 15.04 -4.93 5.51
CA LEU A 153 14.02 -3.95 5.15
C LEU A 153 14.02 -2.77 6.13
N VAL A 154 13.87 -1.58 5.56
CA VAL A 154 13.46 -0.36 6.27
C VAL A 154 12.14 0.09 5.66
N SER A 155 11.07 0.15 6.46
CA SER A 155 9.74 0.55 6.04
C SER A 155 9.32 1.81 6.78
N VAL A 156 9.16 2.91 6.06
CA VAL A 156 8.79 4.23 6.60
C VAL A 156 7.77 4.87 5.67
N MET A 157 6.68 5.39 6.21
CA MET A 157 5.68 6.11 5.43
C MET A 157 6.24 7.45 4.92
N ALA A 158 5.91 7.81 3.69
CA ALA A 158 6.35 9.08 3.10
C ALA A 158 5.62 10.28 3.71
N VAL A 159 4.34 10.11 4.03
CA VAL A 159 3.50 11.13 4.69
C VAL A 159 2.67 10.44 5.75
N ASN A 160 2.72 10.92 6.98
CA ASN A 160 1.87 10.38 8.03
C ASN A 160 0.42 10.86 7.86
N ASN A 161 -0.50 9.92 7.71
CA ASN A 161 -1.90 10.19 7.41
C ASN A 161 -2.67 10.85 8.57
N GLU A 162 -2.17 10.77 9.81
CA GLU A 162 -2.85 11.35 10.97
C GLU A 162 -2.30 12.73 11.35
N ILE A 163 -0.99 12.92 11.30
CA ILE A 163 -0.33 14.15 11.74
C ILE A 163 0.27 14.99 10.61
N GLY A 164 0.20 14.50 9.35
CA GLY A 164 0.62 15.25 8.17
C GLY A 164 2.12 15.50 8.04
N VAL A 165 2.95 14.78 8.78
CA VAL A 165 4.42 14.90 8.71
C VAL A 165 4.93 14.21 7.45
N VAL A 166 5.86 14.89 6.74
CA VAL A 166 6.50 14.45 5.48
C VAL A 166 7.98 14.19 5.73
#